data_7fe61cbff6c6e664222f28b6dae2a1b2
#
_entry.id   7fe61cbff6c6e664222f28b6dae2a1b2
#
_cell.length_a   1.000
_cell.length_b   1.000
_cell.length_c   1.000
_cell.angle_alpha   90.00
_cell.angle_beta   90.00
_cell.angle_gamma   90.00
#
_symmetry.space_group_name_H-M   'P 1'
#
loop_
_entity.id
_entity.type
_entity.pdbx_description
1 polymer ?
#
loop_
_entity_poly.entity_id
_entity_poly.type
_entity_poly.pdbx_seq_one_letter_code
_entity_poly.pdbx_strand_id
1 'polypeptide(L)'
;MTGARWMEFGGRRWSSGLSLTYSAARTEVTLHRTDGSGRIRSEIVGTDVWDVLRAQLDAGLTAVGYLGYACRRDLPATPSSEVPDAVLLLCEGAVGQALTGAGIRTAPEADAARSSAAPSMANDMLAPVCEGAGRDTAPAAYADAFAQVQEALHAGDTYETNLTYRLTGTTRRTPEEIRAALEVTPYSGMLVHDVPDARVWLISASPERYALITDGTIETKPIKGTTPRGATPDEDAANADRLRTDRRFRAENLMITDLLRNDLSQVCEPGTVEVPRLMEVESYASVHQLVTTVRGRLRPGVTALDAVHALFPAGSMTGAPKLRTMEIIDRLEQAPAFGGPRGVYAGAFGRLSRDEADLGVVIRSLTSPDGRTWTLGTGGGVTVHSSVEEEYVETRWKAARLLNALNP
;
A
#
# COMPACT_ATOMS: atom_id res chain seq x y z
N MET A 1 4.47 27.97 0.35
CA MET A 1 5.78 27.33 0.15
C MET A 1 5.65 26.41 -1.06
N THR A 2 5.81 26.97 -2.26
CA THR A 2 5.79 26.19 -3.51
C THR A 2 7.16 25.54 -3.70
N GLY A 3 7.20 24.25 -4.07
CA GLY A 3 8.42 23.54 -4.38
C GLY A 3 8.98 22.62 -3.29
N ALA A 4 8.25 22.41 -2.20
CA ALA A 4 8.65 21.46 -1.16
C ALA A 4 8.63 20.02 -1.69
N ARG A 5 9.76 19.29 -1.50
CA ARG A 5 9.90 17.88 -1.88
C ARG A 5 10.64 17.15 -0.78
N TRP A 6 9.90 16.39 0.00
CA TRP A 6 10.47 15.61 1.10
C TRP A 6 9.58 14.40 1.43
N MET A 7 10.18 13.41 2.07
CA MET A 7 9.49 12.23 2.60
C MET A 7 10.04 11.89 3.98
N GLU A 8 9.15 11.56 4.90
CA GLU A 8 9.48 10.91 6.16
C GLU A 8 9.17 9.42 6.05
N PHE A 9 10.18 8.59 6.29
CA PHE A 9 10.08 7.14 6.23
C PHE A 9 11.22 6.51 7.05
N GLY A 10 10.92 5.41 7.76
CA GLY A 10 11.92 4.68 8.53
C GLY A 10 12.62 5.53 9.60
N GLY A 11 11.91 6.47 10.26
CA GLY A 11 12.49 7.38 11.25
C GLY A 11 13.45 8.42 10.68
N ARG A 12 13.44 8.64 9.38
CA ARG A 12 14.31 9.59 8.67
C ARG A 12 13.51 10.52 7.79
N ARG A 13 14.05 11.72 7.56
CA ARG A 13 13.53 12.68 6.58
C ARG A 13 14.47 12.76 5.39
N TRP A 14 13.90 12.58 4.23
CA TRP A 14 14.56 12.66 2.93
C TRP A 14 14.08 13.92 2.22
N SER A 15 14.97 14.68 1.64
CA SER A 15 14.61 15.84 0.81
C SER A 15 15.55 15.91 -0.39
N SER A 16 15.04 16.34 -1.53
CA SER A 16 15.85 16.46 -2.74
C SER A 16 15.39 17.61 -3.63
N GLY A 17 16.37 18.30 -4.21
CA GLY A 17 16.18 19.20 -5.34
C GLY A 17 15.90 18.46 -6.66
N LEU A 18 15.96 17.12 -6.68
CA LEU A 18 15.77 16.28 -7.86
C LEU A 18 14.65 15.25 -7.58
N SER A 19 13.68 15.14 -8.48
CA SER A 19 12.62 14.13 -8.37
C SER A 19 12.15 13.67 -9.74
N LEU A 20 11.64 12.43 -9.80
CA LEU A 20 10.92 11.87 -10.93
C LEU A 20 9.43 11.81 -10.62
N THR A 21 8.61 12.10 -11.62
CA THR A 21 7.19 11.76 -11.62
C THR A 21 6.83 10.95 -12.86
N TYR A 22 5.84 10.08 -12.73
CA TYR A 22 5.34 9.28 -13.84
C TYR A 22 3.83 9.42 -13.96
N SER A 23 3.36 9.58 -15.18
CA SER A 23 1.94 9.49 -15.54
C SER A 23 1.74 8.32 -16.50
N ALA A 24 1.11 7.26 -16.04
CA ALA A 24 0.81 6.09 -16.84
C ALA A 24 -0.21 6.44 -17.95
N ALA A 25 -1.15 7.34 -17.67
CA ALA A 25 -2.15 7.81 -18.64
C ALA A 25 -1.50 8.55 -19.83
N ARG A 26 -0.46 9.36 -19.59
CA ARG A 26 0.28 10.08 -20.64
C ARG A 26 1.48 9.31 -21.16
N THR A 27 1.87 8.25 -20.45
CA THR A 27 3.11 7.51 -20.74
C THR A 27 4.34 8.42 -20.71
N GLU A 28 4.46 9.24 -19.66
CA GLU A 28 5.50 10.26 -19.53
C GLU A 28 6.19 10.16 -18.18
N VAL A 29 7.53 10.09 -18.20
CA VAL A 29 8.40 10.25 -17.03
C VAL A 29 8.99 11.65 -17.08
N THR A 30 8.75 12.44 -16.05
CA THR A 30 9.22 13.83 -15.97
C THR A 30 10.25 13.95 -14.85
N LEU A 31 11.40 14.53 -15.16
CA LEU A 31 12.45 14.91 -14.21
C LEU A 31 12.24 16.36 -13.79
N HIS A 32 12.18 16.59 -12.48
CA HIS A 32 12.07 17.92 -11.89
C HIS A 32 13.36 18.25 -11.14
N ARG A 33 13.99 19.35 -11.52
CA ARG A 33 15.25 19.83 -10.91
C ARG A 33 15.09 21.24 -10.38
N THR A 34 15.46 21.49 -9.14
CA THR A 34 15.59 22.85 -8.59
C THR A 34 16.96 23.41 -8.96
N ASP A 35 16.99 24.56 -9.64
CA ASP A 35 18.23 25.27 -9.95
C ASP A 35 18.72 26.11 -8.75
N GLY A 36 19.93 26.70 -8.88
CA GLY A 36 20.53 27.52 -7.83
C GLY A 36 19.74 28.78 -7.42
N SER A 37 18.72 29.16 -8.20
CA SER A 37 17.80 30.27 -7.87
C SER A 37 16.53 29.78 -7.13
N GLY A 38 16.37 28.48 -6.89
CA GLY A 38 15.20 27.88 -6.30
C GLY A 38 14.05 27.62 -7.30
N ARG A 39 14.27 27.87 -8.60
CA ARG A 39 13.27 27.62 -9.62
C ARG A 39 13.27 26.14 -10.03
N ILE A 40 12.07 25.56 -10.16
CA ILE A 40 11.91 24.18 -10.65
C ILE A 40 11.86 24.20 -12.17
N ARG A 41 12.69 23.36 -12.78
CA ARG A 41 12.64 23.01 -14.20
C ARG A 41 12.18 21.58 -14.34
N SER A 42 11.25 21.36 -15.29
CA SER A 42 10.66 20.05 -15.55
C SER A 42 10.94 19.65 -17.00
N GLU A 43 11.38 18.43 -17.22
CA GLU A 43 11.73 17.88 -18.53
C GLU A 43 11.22 16.45 -18.63
N ILE A 44 10.59 16.09 -19.75
CA ILE A 44 10.21 14.71 -20.05
C ILE A 44 11.48 13.97 -20.47
N VAL A 45 11.82 12.92 -19.72
CA VAL A 45 13.07 12.15 -19.86
C VAL A 45 12.85 10.70 -20.31
N GLY A 46 11.61 10.27 -20.45
CA GLY A 46 11.30 8.91 -20.90
C GLY A 46 9.82 8.59 -20.90
N THR A 47 9.51 7.37 -21.24
CA THR A 47 8.14 6.84 -21.33
C THR A 47 7.89 5.66 -20.37
N ASP A 48 8.94 5.10 -19.79
CA ASP A 48 8.87 4.00 -18.83
C ASP A 48 9.61 4.38 -17.54
N VAL A 49 8.88 4.32 -16.43
CA VAL A 49 9.42 4.73 -15.13
C VAL A 49 10.52 3.78 -14.64
N TRP A 50 10.44 2.50 -14.98
CA TRP A 50 11.40 1.49 -14.54
C TRP A 50 12.76 1.68 -15.24
N ASP A 51 12.75 1.99 -16.54
CA ASP A 51 13.97 2.24 -17.30
C ASP A 51 14.67 3.53 -16.83
N VAL A 52 13.90 4.61 -16.66
CA VAL A 52 14.45 5.89 -16.18
C VAL A 52 14.97 5.74 -14.75
N LEU A 53 14.22 5.06 -13.88
CA LEU A 53 14.64 4.83 -12.50
C LEU A 53 15.93 4.00 -12.44
N ARG A 54 16.05 2.95 -13.26
CA ARG A 54 17.26 2.13 -13.38
C ARG A 54 18.48 2.99 -13.65
N ALA A 55 18.40 3.87 -14.64
CA ALA A 55 19.51 4.76 -14.97
C ALA A 55 19.92 5.66 -13.78
N GLN A 56 18.97 6.13 -12.97
CA GLN A 56 19.28 6.95 -11.79
C GLN A 56 19.90 6.12 -10.67
N LEU A 57 19.43 4.90 -10.43
CA LEU A 57 19.99 4.00 -9.41
C LEU A 57 21.39 3.52 -9.82
N ASP A 58 21.63 3.23 -11.10
CA ASP A 58 22.95 2.88 -11.63
C ASP A 58 23.96 4.05 -11.55
N ALA A 59 23.46 5.29 -11.57
CA ALA A 59 24.26 6.49 -11.30
C ALA A 59 24.57 6.69 -9.81
N GLY A 60 24.15 5.78 -8.92
CA GLY A 60 24.44 5.80 -7.48
C GLY A 60 23.43 6.60 -6.65
N LEU A 61 22.29 7.02 -7.23
CA LEU A 61 21.23 7.70 -6.48
C LEU A 61 20.37 6.70 -5.71
N THR A 62 19.77 7.18 -4.64
CA THR A 62 18.70 6.48 -3.90
C THR A 62 17.37 7.15 -4.20
N ALA A 63 16.39 6.36 -4.59
CA ALA A 63 15.01 6.81 -4.79
C ALA A 63 14.19 6.61 -3.51
N VAL A 64 13.44 7.64 -3.12
CA VAL A 64 12.54 7.60 -1.96
C VAL A 64 11.18 8.17 -2.38
N GLY A 65 10.13 7.38 -2.25
CA GLY A 65 8.82 7.80 -2.74
C GLY A 65 7.87 6.63 -2.91
N TYR A 66 7.03 6.69 -3.95
CA TYR A 66 6.09 5.62 -4.25
C TYR A 66 6.04 5.27 -5.75
N LEU A 67 5.64 4.03 -6.00
CA LEU A 67 5.21 3.48 -7.30
C LEU A 67 3.74 3.06 -7.14
N GLY A 68 2.82 3.66 -7.86
CA GLY A 68 1.39 3.34 -7.85
C GLY A 68 1.05 2.10 -8.65
N TYR A 69 -0.17 1.62 -8.51
CA TYR A 69 -0.62 0.32 -9.02
C TYR A 69 -0.43 0.15 -10.55
N ALA A 70 -0.62 1.21 -11.33
CA ALA A 70 -0.51 1.19 -12.79
C ALA A 70 0.91 1.44 -13.34
N CYS A 71 1.96 1.40 -12.49
CA CYS A 71 3.33 1.61 -12.96
C CYS A 71 3.86 0.49 -13.88
N ARG A 72 3.28 -0.72 -13.84
CA ARG A 72 3.58 -1.80 -14.78
C ARG A 72 2.57 -1.81 -15.93
N ARG A 73 3.01 -1.30 -17.10
CA ARG A 73 2.16 -1.14 -18.29
C ARG A 73 1.80 -2.46 -19.00
N ASP A 74 2.56 -3.50 -18.75
CA ASP A 74 2.34 -4.85 -19.26
C ASP A 74 1.28 -5.64 -18.47
N LEU A 75 0.75 -5.04 -17.40
CA LEU A 75 -0.29 -5.64 -16.57
C LEU A 75 -1.60 -4.85 -16.68
N PRO A 76 -2.76 -5.53 -16.54
CA PRO A 76 -4.06 -4.87 -16.58
C PRO A 76 -4.24 -3.99 -15.34
N ALA A 77 -4.14 -2.68 -15.55
CA ALA A 77 -4.36 -1.67 -14.53
C ALA A 77 -4.70 -0.33 -15.20
N THR A 78 -5.88 0.19 -14.93
CA THR A 78 -6.30 1.51 -15.43
C THR A 78 -5.55 2.62 -14.69
N PRO A 79 -4.88 3.55 -15.43
CA PRO A 79 -4.18 4.68 -14.82
C PRO A 79 -5.13 5.66 -14.13
N SER A 80 -4.63 6.32 -13.08
CA SER A 80 -5.30 7.47 -12.47
C SER A 80 -4.85 8.78 -13.12
N SER A 81 -5.69 9.81 -13.07
CA SER A 81 -5.36 11.17 -13.53
C SER A 81 -5.31 12.21 -12.41
N GLU A 82 -5.63 11.81 -11.16
CA GLU A 82 -5.73 12.76 -10.05
C GLU A 82 -4.36 13.20 -9.51
N VAL A 83 -3.44 12.25 -9.42
CA VAL A 83 -2.06 12.48 -8.97
C VAL A 83 -1.12 11.65 -9.85
N PRO A 84 0.19 11.96 -9.89
CA PRO A 84 1.16 11.11 -10.60
C PRO A 84 1.09 9.65 -10.15
N ASP A 85 1.22 8.70 -11.09
CA ASP A 85 1.28 7.27 -10.78
C ASP A 85 2.56 6.89 -10.04
N ALA A 86 3.67 7.64 -10.20
CA ALA A 86 4.84 7.53 -9.34
C ALA A 86 5.41 8.91 -9.00
N VAL A 87 5.95 9.01 -7.78
CA VAL A 87 6.78 10.14 -7.33
C VAL A 87 7.96 9.60 -6.56
N LEU A 88 9.17 9.93 -7.02
CA LEU A 88 10.43 9.45 -6.46
C LEU A 88 11.39 10.63 -6.29
N LEU A 89 11.75 10.94 -5.06
CA LEU A 89 12.83 11.86 -4.73
C LEU A 89 14.15 11.15 -4.98
N LEU A 90 15.06 11.76 -5.72
CA LEU A 90 16.36 11.20 -6.04
C LEU A 90 17.40 11.86 -5.13
N CYS A 91 17.96 11.07 -4.24
CA CYS A 91 18.88 11.55 -3.19
C CYS A 91 20.30 11.01 -3.41
N GLU A 92 21.31 11.84 -3.20
CA GLU A 92 22.70 11.40 -3.13
C GLU A 92 22.95 10.70 -1.78
N GLY A 93 23.48 9.48 -1.82
CA GLY A 93 23.77 8.67 -0.64
C GLY A 93 22.53 7.98 -0.03
N ALA A 94 22.81 6.91 0.71
CA ALA A 94 21.79 6.04 1.28
C ALA A 94 21.16 6.56 2.59
N VAL A 95 21.53 7.75 3.09
CA VAL A 95 21.25 8.17 4.47
C VAL A 95 20.46 9.48 4.50
N GLY A 96 19.16 9.39 4.70
CA GLY A 96 18.34 10.56 5.07
C GLY A 96 18.72 11.10 6.45
N GLN A 97 18.33 12.35 6.75
CA GLN A 97 18.54 12.94 8.06
C GLN A 97 17.69 12.22 9.12
N ALA A 98 18.32 11.82 10.23
CA ALA A 98 17.58 11.26 11.35
C ALA A 98 16.60 12.32 11.91
N LEU A 99 15.38 11.92 12.18
CA LEU A 99 14.42 12.78 12.88
C LEU A 99 14.85 12.87 14.35
N THR A 100 15.22 14.07 14.81
CA THR A 100 15.55 14.35 16.21
C THR A 100 14.38 15.05 16.88
N GLY A 101 13.92 14.52 18.03
CA GLY A 101 12.84 15.14 18.81
C GLY A 101 11.49 14.41 18.71
N ALA A 102 10.44 14.99 19.26
CA ALA A 102 9.10 14.40 19.50
C ALA A 102 8.36 13.78 18.28
N GLY A 103 8.99 13.72 17.12
CA GLY A 103 8.45 13.10 15.90
C GLY A 103 8.77 11.60 15.74
N ILE A 104 9.73 11.07 16.50
CA ILE A 104 10.07 9.64 16.45
C ILE A 104 9.28 8.91 17.51
N ARG A 105 8.09 8.46 17.18
CA ARG A 105 7.48 7.34 17.90
C ARG A 105 7.90 6.06 17.18
N THR A 106 9.01 5.45 17.60
CA THR A 106 9.23 4.04 17.34
C THR A 106 8.09 3.28 18.00
N ALA A 107 7.52 2.28 17.33
CA ALA A 107 6.52 1.43 17.97
C ALA A 107 7.12 0.89 19.27
N PRO A 108 6.58 1.22 20.46
CA PRO A 108 7.07 0.63 21.68
C PRO A 108 6.65 -0.83 21.71
N GLU A 109 7.53 -1.70 22.15
CA GLU A 109 7.13 -2.96 22.75
C GLU A 109 6.00 -2.66 23.74
N ALA A 110 4.90 -3.35 23.56
CA ALA A 110 3.65 -3.33 24.27
C ALA A 110 3.61 -2.51 25.59
N ASP A 111 3.01 -1.31 25.53
CA ASP A 111 2.41 -0.74 26.71
C ASP A 111 0.95 -0.34 26.40
N ALA A 112 0.03 -1.07 27.03
CA ALA A 112 -1.38 -1.05 26.75
C ALA A 112 -2.05 0.13 27.45
N ALA A 113 -2.51 1.12 26.70
CA ALA A 113 -3.47 2.11 27.20
C ALA A 113 -4.58 2.36 26.17
N ARG A 114 -5.65 1.67 26.37
CA ARG A 114 -7.09 1.86 26.15
C ARG A 114 -7.56 2.96 25.20
N SER A 115 -8.22 2.54 24.11
CA SER A 115 -9.49 3.14 23.68
C SER A 115 -10.36 2.07 23.02
N SER A 116 -11.34 1.57 23.78
CA SER A 116 -12.32 0.55 23.38
C SER A 116 -13.64 1.17 22.94
N ALA A 117 -13.62 2.24 22.15
CA ALA A 117 -14.81 2.75 21.48
C ALA A 117 -14.75 2.38 20.00
N ALA A 118 -15.76 1.68 19.50
CA ALA A 118 -15.97 1.52 18.06
C ALA A 118 -16.02 2.93 17.43
N PRO A 119 -15.24 3.21 16.38
CA PRO A 119 -15.15 4.55 15.83
C PRO A 119 -16.52 4.97 15.29
N SER A 120 -17.02 6.12 15.77
CA SER A 120 -18.16 6.81 15.19
C SER A 120 -17.79 7.23 13.77
N MET A 121 -18.53 6.75 12.79
CA MET A 121 -18.34 7.13 11.39
C MET A 121 -19.02 8.49 11.16
N ALA A 122 -18.26 9.50 10.75
CA ALA A 122 -18.83 10.74 10.26
C ALA A 122 -19.48 10.51 8.89
N ASN A 123 -20.69 11.03 8.71
CA ASN A 123 -21.55 10.75 7.57
C ASN A 123 -21.16 11.43 6.24
N ASP A 124 -20.08 12.24 6.21
CA ASP A 124 -19.83 13.14 5.08
C ASP A 124 -18.79 12.63 4.06
N MET A 125 -18.28 11.40 4.25
CA MET A 125 -17.30 10.80 3.33
C MET A 125 -17.79 9.45 2.84
N LEU A 126 -18.69 9.46 1.87
CA LEU A 126 -19.19 8.24 1.24
C LEU A 126 -18.71 8.18 -0.23
N ALA A 127 -18.09 7.07 -0.61
CA ALA A 127 -18.02 6.73 -2.02
C ALA A 127 -19.45 6.45 -2.52
N PRO A 128 -19.73 6.64 -3.82
CA PRO A 128 -21.03 6.27 -4.38
C PRO A 128 -21.45 4.84 -4.06
N VAL A 129 -20.46 3.92 -3.94
CA VAL A 129 -20.69 2.52 -3.56
C VAL A 129 -21.27 2.36 -2.14
N CYS A 130 -21.15 3.38 -1.28
CA CYS A 130 -21.68 3.36 0.08
C CYS A 130 -22.99 4.15 0.24
N GLU A 131 -23.50 4.81 -0.80
CA GLU A 131 -24.74 5.58 -0.75
C GLU A 131 -25.94 4.65 -0.51
N GLY A 132 -26.77 5.03 0.45
CA GLY A 132 -28.01 4.30 0.78
C GLY A 132 -27.85 3.02 1.61
N ALA A 133 -26.62 2.63 1.96
CA ALA A 133 -26.37 1.42 2.76
C ALA A 133 -26.54 1.70 4.27
N GLY A 134 -27.19 0.78 4.96
CA GLY A 134 -27.08 0.66 6.42
C GLY A 134 -25.63 0.34 6.85
N ARG A 135 -25.30 0.48 8.15
CA ARG A 135 -23.93 0.26 8.64
C ARG A 135 -23.36 -1.12 8.30
N ASP A 136 -24.21 -2.13 8.19
CA ASP A 136 -23.84 -3.55 8.05
C ASP A 136 -24.42 -4.19 6.77
N THR A 137 -25.01 -3.39 5.87
CA THR A 137 -25.57 -3.90 4.61
C THR A 137 -24.72 -3.42 3.44
N ALA A 138 -24.30 -4.38 2.61
CA ALA A 138 -23.54 -4.08 1.41
C ALA A 138 -24.40 -3.31 0.39
N PRO A 139 -23.89 -2.21 -0.19
CA PRO A 139 -24.58 -1.52 -1.28
C PRO A 139 -24.71 -2.40 -2.51
N ALA A 140 -25.76 -2.17 -3.32
CA ALA A 140 -26.03 -2.97 -4.52
C ALA A 140 -24.81 -3.07 -5.45
N ALA A 141 -24.12 -1.96 -5.73
CA ALA A 141 -22.95 -1.97 -6.61
C ALA A 141 -21.81 -2.86 -6.07
N TYR A 142 -21.59 -2.87 -4.74
CA TYR A 142 -20.59 -3.76 -4.14
C TYR A 142 -21.06 -5.23 -4.20
N ALA A 143 -22.34 -5.49 -3.91
CA ALA A 143 -22.91 -6.83 -3.95
C ALA A 143 -22.87 -7.41 -5.37
N ASP A 144 -23.16 -6.61 -6.41
CA ASP A 144 -23.09 -7.01 -7.81
C ASP A 144 -21.67 -7.37 -8.24
N ALA A 145 -20.68 -6.57 -7.85
CA ALA A 145 -19.28 -6.87 -8.14
C ALA A 145 -18.78 -8.09 -7.35
N PHE A 146 -19.20 -8.23 -6.09
CA PHE A 146 -18.90 -9.41 -5.28
C PHE A 146 -19.47 -10.69 -5.92
N ALA A 147 -20.72 -10.64 -6.43
CA ALA A 147 -21.34 -11.78 -7.14
C ALA A 147 -20.52 -12.17 -8.38
N GLN A 148 -20.06 -11.20 -9.18
CA GLN A 148 -19.18 -11.47 -10.34
C GLN A 148 -17.82 -12.07 -9.94
N VAL A 149 -17.26 -11.65 -8.80
CA VAL A 149 -16.05 -12.29 -8.24
C VAL A 149 -16.37 -13.74 -7.85
N GLN A 150 -17.50 -13.99 -7.19
CA GLN A 150 -17.93 -15.36 -6.83
C GLN A 150 -18.13 -16.24 -8.07
N GLU A 151 -18.70 -15.73 -9.15
CA GLU A 151 -18.79 -16.45 -10.42
C GLU A 151 -17.40 -16.85 -10.96
N ALA A 152 -16.43 -15.93 -10.94
CA ALA A 152 -15.06 -16.19 -11.39
C ALA A 152 -14.35 -17.22 -10.48
N LEU A 153 -14.59 -17.17 -9.17
CA LEU A 153 -14.07 -18.14 -8.20
C LEU A 153 -14.63 -19.55 -8.47
N HIS A 154 -15.94 -19.68 -8.69
CA HIS A 154 -16.59 -20.96 -8.98
C HIS A 154 -16.23 -21.51 -10.37
N ALA A 155 -15.94 -20.62 -11.33
CA ALA A 155 -15.43 -21.01 -12.64
C ALA A 155 -13.95 -21.47 -12.61
N GLY A 156 -13.23 -21.23 -11.51
CA GLY A 156 -11.80 -21.55 -11.39
C GLY A 156 -10.88 -20.53 -12.07
N ASP A 157 -11.41 -19.37 -12.47
CA ASP A 157 -10.64 -18.27 -13.06
C ASP A 157 -9.69 -17.63 -12.06
N THR A 158 -10.06 -17.63 -10.79
CA THR A 158 -9.27 -17.12 -9.66
C THR A 158 -9.56 -17.91 -8.40
N TYR A 159 -8.64 -17.90 -7.45
CA TYR A 159 -8.80 -18.55 -6.13
C TYR A 159 -9.05 -17.52 -5.02
N GLU A 160 -8.56 -16.30 -5.21
CA GLU A 160 -8.77 -15.15 -4.34
C GLU A 160 -8.70 -13.88 -5.18
N THR A 161 -9.61 -12.94 -4.94
CA THR A 161 -9.63 -11.61 -5.58
C THR A 161 -9.73 -10.54 -4.51
N ASN A 162 -8.75 -9.62 -4.48
CA ASN A 162 -8.80 -8.45 -3.60
C ASN A 162 -9.70 -7.37 -4.22
N LEU A 163 -11.00 -7.38 -3.88
CA LEU A 163 -11.99 -6.42 -4.36
C LEU A 163 -11.93 -5.14 -3.52
N THR A 164 -11.70 -3.98 -4.18
CA THR A 164 -11.46 -2.71 -3.49
C THR A 164 -12.23 -1.55 -4.10
N TYR A 165 -12.40 -0.47 -3.32
CA TYR A 165 -13.01 0.77 -3.78
C TYR A 165 -12.34 1.99 -3.13
N ARG A 166 -12.59 3.18 -3.69
CA ARG A 166 -12.01 4.45 -3.23
C ARG A 166 -13.07 5.26 -2.50
N LEU A 167 -12.63 5.91 -1.41
CA LEU A 167 -13.40 6.89 -0.66
C LEU A 167 -12.68 8.24 -0.79
N THR A 168 -13.42 9.29 -1.10
CA THR A 168 -12.88 10.65 -1.23
C THR A 168 -13.64 11.59 -0.32
N GLY A 169 -12.91 12.49 0.35
CA GLY A 169 -13.53 13.49 1.18
C GLY A 169 -12.61 14.67 1.48
N THR A 170 -13.16 15.72 2.04
CA THR A 170 -12.45 16.97 2.34
C THR A 170 -12.29 17.17 3.84
N THR A 171 -11.19 17.83 4.24
CA THR A 171 -10.95 18.22 5.63
C THR A 171 -10.32 19.60 5.73
N ARG A 172 -10.46 20.23 6.92
CA ARG A 172 -9.75 21.46 7.27
C ARG A 172 -8.44 21.19 8.00
N ARG A 173 -8.17 19.93 8.40
CA ARG A 173 -6.92 19.56 9.04
C ARG A 173 -5.74 19.68 8.07
N THR A 174 -4.62 20.11 8.58
CA THR A 174 -3.35 20.07 7.82
C THR A 174 -2.87 18.64 7.65
N PRO A 175 -2.05 18.36 6.63
CA PRO A 175 -1.45 17.04 6.45
C PRO A 175 -0.69 16.54 7.69
N GLU A 176 -0.02 17.43 8.43
CA GLU A 176 0.71 17.13 9.65
C GLU A 176 -0.23 16.72 10.81
N GLU A 177 -1.37 17.39 10.95
CA GLU A 177 -2.41 17.04 11.94
C GLU A 177 -3.04 15.68 11.62
N ILE A 178 -3.28 15.38 10.33
CA ILE A 178 -3.78 14.08 9.90
C ILE A 178 -2.74 13.01 10.23
N ARG A 179 -1.46 13.26 9.88
CA ARG A 179 -0.35 12.32 10.16
C ARG A 179 -0.21 12.05 11.67
N ALA A 180 -0.35 13.07 12.51
CA ALA A 180 -0.26 12.95 13.97
C ALA A 180 -1.44 12.16 14.58
N ALA A 181 -2.62 12.17 13.92
CA ALA A 181 -3.79 11.41 14.35
C ALA A 181 -3.73 9.92 14.00
N LEU A 182 -2.81 9.51 13.12
CA LEU A 182 -2.66 8.12 12.71
C LEU A 182 -1.66 7.38 13.61
N GLU A 183 -1.97 6.11 13.88
CA GLU A 183 -1.08 5.19 14.59
C GLU A 183 0.23 4.98 13.82
N VAL A 184 1.33 4.87 14.56
CA VAL A 184 2.62 4.50 13.98
C VAL A 184 2.66 3.00 13.73
N THR A 185 2.89 2.64 12.48
CA THR A 185 3.01 1.26 12.00
C THR A 185 4.39 1.06 11.36
N PRO A 186 4.83 -0.17 11.05
CA PRO A 186 6.15 -0.42 10.46
C PRO A 186 6.43 0.40 9.21
N TYR A 187 5.43 0.65 8.37
CA TYR A 187 5.53 1.43 7.14
C TYR A 187 4.72 2.73 7.23
N SER A 188 4.89 3.44 8.34
CA SER A 188 4.36 4.80 8.48
C SER A 188 5.26 5.80 7.78
N GLY A 189 4.65 6.75 7.07
CA GLY A 189 5.40 7.79 6.38
C GLY A 189 4.52 8.92 5.89
N MET A 190 5.17 9.98 5.42
CA MET A 190 4.53 11.11 4.76
C MET A 190 5.43 11.61 3.64
N LEU A 191 4.86 11.71 2.42
CA LEU A 191 5.51 12.31 1.27
C LEU A 191 4.81 13.63 0.93
N VAL A 192 5.60 14.67 0.68
CA VAL A 192 5.15 15.93 0.11
C VAL A 192 5.93 16.20 -1.17
N HIS A 193 5.21 16.35 -2.28
CA HIS A 193 5.76 16.74 -3.56
C HIS A 193 4.94 17.92 -4.11
N ASP A 194 5.33 19.15 -3.76
CA ASP A 194 4.64 20.37 -4.15
C ASP A 194 5.29 20.98 -5.41
N VAL A 195 5.23 20.25 -6.51
CA VAL A 195 5.66 20.72 -7.83
C VAL A 195 4.44 21.01 -8.67
N PRO A 196 4.34 22.17 -9.37
CA PRO A 196 3.22 22.46 -10.28
C PRO A 196 2.99 21.30 -11.26
N ASP A 197 1.72 20.98 -11.52
CA ASP A 197 1.25 19.89 -12.40
C ASP A 197 1.63 18.46 -11.95
N ALA A 198 2.30 18.33 -10.81
CA ALA A 198 2.71 17.04 -10.24
C ALA A 198 2.59 17.02 -8.71
N ARG A 199 1.62 17.74 -8.17
CA ARG A 199 1.38 17.82 -6.72
C ARG A 199 0.83 16.54 -6.17
N VAL A 200 1.39 16.12 -5.03
CA VAL A 200 0.82 15.04 -4.23
C VAL A 200 1.29 15.12 -2.79
N TRP A 201 0.37 14.81 -1.89
CA TRP A 201 0.61 14.44 -0.50
C TRP A 201 0.22 12.98 -0.34
N LEU A 202 1.09 12.19 0.25
CA LEU A 202 0.83 10.81 0.66
C LEU A 202 1.08 10.69 2.15
N ILE A 203 0.09 10.24 2.91
CA ILE A 203 0.23 9.89 4.33
C ILE A 203 -0.06 8.41 4.47
N SER A 204 0.88 7.64 5.01
CA SER A 204 0.74 6.21 5.17
C SER A 204 0.84 5.78 6.63
N ALA A 205 -0.04 4.83 7.00
CA ALA A 205 0.01 4.02 8.20
C ALA A 205 -0.06 2.52 7.83
N SER A 206 0.71 2.14 6.80
CA SER A 206 0.73 0.76 6.30
C SER A 206 1.41 -0.19 7.28
N PRO A 207 0.79 -1.32 7.62
CA PRO A 207 1.42 -2.34 8.44
C PRO A 207 2.26 -3.32 7.63
N GLU A 208 2.11 -3.37 6.29
CA GLU A 208 2.54 -4.48 5.47
C GLU A 208 3.82 -4.19 4.69
N ARG A 209 4.80 -5.11 4.82
CA ARG A 209 6.02 -5.12 4.02
C ARG A 209 5.71 -5.62 2.60
N TYR A 210 6.01 -4.77 1.61
CA TYR A 210 6.05 -5.18 0.22
C TYR A 210 7.32 -5.97 -0.07
N ALA A 211 8.49 -5.38 0.16
CA ALA A 211 9.79 -6.04 0.01
C ALA A 211 10.86 -5.36 0.86
N LEU A 212 11.66 -6.17 1.55
CA LEU A 212 12.94 -5.79 2.12
C LEU A 212 14.03 -6.53 1.35
N ILE A 213 14.97 -5.78 0.76
CA ILE A 213 16.13 -6.32 0.06
C ILE A 213 17.38 -5.78 0.73
N THR A 214 18.18 -6.68 1.24
CA THR A 214 19.46 -6.38 1.89
C THR A 214 20.41 -7.58 1.74
N ASP A 215 21.68 -7.32 1.52
CA ASP A 215 22.73 -8.33 1.39
C ASP A 215 22.37 -9.47 0.40
N GLY A 216 21.74 -9.11 -0.73
CA GLY A 216 21.31 -10.06 -1.77
C GLY A 216 20.16 -10.97 -1.38
N THR A 217 19.50 -10.71 -0.26
CA THR A 217 18.31 -11.45 0.20
C THR A 217 17.06 -10.57 0.08
N ILE A 218 16.01 -11.13 -0.50
CA ILE A 218 14.68 -10.51 -0.54
C ILE A 218 13.74 -11.18 0.47
N GLU A 219 12.98 -10.36 1.20
CA GLU A 219 11.95 -10.79 2.14
C GLU A 219 10.66 -10.04 1.93
N THR A 220 9.54 -10.74 1.95
CA THR A 220 8.17 -10.17 1.94
C THR A 220 7.38 -10.72 3.11
N LYS A 221 6.44 -9.91 3.66
CA LYS A 221 5.65 -10.28 4.85
C LYS A 221 4.16 -9.97 4.63
N PRO A 222 3.44 -10.82 3.91
CA PRO A 222 1.99 -10.64 3.71
C PRO A 222 1.25 -10.82 5.03
N ILE A 223 0.18 -10.04 5.18
CA ILE A 223 -0.76 -10.09 6.30
C ILE A 223 -2.11 -10.54 5.78
N LYS A 224 -2.63 -11.66 6.31
CA LYS A 224 -4.00 -12.12 6.08
C LYS A 224 -4.62 -12.56 7.41
N GLY A 225 -5.71 -11.93 7.77
CA GLY A 225 -6.36 -12.07 9.05
C GLY A 225 -5.87 -11.04 10.08
N THR A 226 -6.82 -10.32 10.66
CA THR A 226 -6.60 -9.32 11.69
C THR A 226 -7.75 -9.39 12.69
N THR A 227 -7.42 -9.41 13.98
CA THR A 227 -8.41 -9.32 15.07
C THR A 227 -8.05 -8.16 16.00
N PRO A 228 -9.03 -7.52 16.66
CA PRO A 228 -8.75 -6.48 17.63
C PRO A 228 -8.04 -7.07 18.87
N ARG A 229 -7.39 -6.22 19.64
CA ARG A 229 -6.95 -6.55 21.00
C ARG A 229 -8.17 -6.76 21.90
N GLY A 230 -8.07 -7.69 22.82
CA GLY A 230 -9.12 -7.93 23.82
C GLY A 230 -9.13 -6.89 24.92
N ALA A 231 -10.31 -6.62 25.51
CA ALA A 231 -10.44 -5.75 26.68
C ALA A 231 -9.92 -6.42 27.96
N THR A 232 -9.88 -7.75 27.99
CA THR A 232 -9.33 -8.58 29.06
C THR A 232 -8.23 -9.49 28.52
N PRO A 233 -7.30 -9.99 29.36
CA PRO A 233 -6.28 -10.95 28.94
C PRO A 233 -6.86 -12.22 28.28
N ASP A 234 -7.98 -12.71 28.77
CA ASP A 234 -8.62 -13.92 28.27
C ASP A 234 -9.23 -13.67 26.87
N GLU A 235 -9.89 -12.53 26.67
CA GLU A 235 -10.42 -12.10 25.37
C GLU A 235 -9.29 -11.85 24.37
N ASP A 236 -8.20 -11.23 24.80
CA ASP A 236 -7.02 -10.98 23.98
C ASP A 236 -6.38 -12.29 23.50
N ALA A 237 -6.23 -13.25 24.40
CA ALA A 237 -5.73 -14.58 24.07
C ALA A 237 -6.67 -15.32 23.11
N ALA A 238 -7.99 -15.25 23.33
CA ALA A 238 -8.99 -15.86 22.45
C ALA A 238 -8.95 -15.24 21.02
N ASN A 239 -8.82 -13.91 20.90
CA ASN A 239 -8.69 -13.22 19.62
C ASN A 239 -7.40 -13.63 18.88
N ALA A 240 -6.28 -13.77 19.57
CA ALA A 240 -5.04 -14.27 19.00
C ALA A 240 -5.15 -15.75 18.56
N ASP A 241 -5.80 -16.60 19.37
CA ASP A 241 -5.99 -18.00 19.05
C ASP A 241 -6.93 -18.22 17.86
N ARG A 242 -7.95 -17.38 17.72
CA ARG A 242 -8.83 -17.37 16.56
C ARG A 242 -8.03 -17.22 15.25
N LEU A 243 -7.03 -16.33 15.19
CA LEU A 243 -6.18 -16.17 14.00
C LEU A 243 -5.38 -17.45 13.69
N ARG A 244 -4.96 -18.19 14.71
CA ARG A 244 -4.20 -19.44 14.51
C ARG A 244 -5.05 -20.60 14.02
N THR A 245 -6.33 -20.66 14.42
CA THR A 245 -7.19 -21.83 14.28
C THR A 245 -8.26 -21.69 13.20
N ASP A 246 -8.67 -20.46 12.88
CA ASP A 246 -9.72 -20.20 11.90
C ASP A 246 -9.25 -20.62 10.49
N ARG A 247 -10.02 -21.54 9.90
CA ARG A 247 -9.72 -22.14 8.58
C ARG A 247 -9.70 -21.11 7.45
N ARG A 248 -10.53 -20.06 7.52
CA ARG A 248 -10.62 -19.01 6.51
C ARG A 248 -9.32 -18.20 6.47
N PHE A 249 -8.90 -17.64 7.61
CA PHE A 249 -7.65 -16.87 7.69
C PHE A 249 -6.44 -17.69 7.26
N ARG A 250 -6.41 -18.97 7.63
CA ARG A 250 -5.32 -19.87 7.25
C ARG A 250 -5.31 -20.17 5.75
N ALA A 251 -6.47 -20.40 5.14
CA ALA A 251 -6.58 -20.65 3.70
C ALA A 251 -6.15 -19.44 2.87
N GLU A 252 -6.62 -18.25 3.21
CA GLU A 252 -6.23 -17.00 2.57
C GLU A 252 -4.72 -16.73 2.70
N ASN A 253 -4.16 -16.92 3.90
CA ASN A 253 -2.72 -16.74 4.15
C ASN A 253 -1.89 -17.73 3.34
N LEU A 254 -2.33 -18.99 3.22
CA LEU A 254 -1.63 -20.02 2.46
C LEU A 254 -1.63 -19.71 0.95
N MET A 255 -2.75 -19.25 0.40
CA MET A 255 -2.86 -18.88 -1.02
C MET A 255 -1.89 -17.74 -1.38
N ILE A 256 -1.84 -16.70 -0.55
CA ILE A 256 -0.92 -15.57 -0.78
C ILE A 256 0.55 -15.98 -0.53
N THR A 257 0.80 -16.84 0.44
CA THR A 257 2.15 -17.39 0.66
C THR A 257 2.64 -18.12 -0.59
N ASP A 258 1.81 -18.95 -1.21
CA ASP A 258 2.19 -19.69 -2.41
C ASP A 258 2.37 -18.77 -3.63
N LEU A 259 1.50 -17.77 -3.78
CA LEU A 259 1.67 -16.72 -4.79
C LEU A 259 3.02 -16.01 -4.64
N LEU A 260 3.40 -15.59 -3.44
CA LEU A 260 4.66 -14.89 -3.20
C LEU A 260 5.87 -15.80 -3.35
N ARG A 261 5.77 -17.09 -3.01
CA ARG A 261 6.81 -18.08 -3.33
C ARG A 261 7.02 -18.17 -4.84
N ASN A 262 5.95 -18.22 -5.62
CA ASN A 262 6.02 -18.18 -7.08
C ASN A 262 6.66 -16.87 -7.58
N ASP A 263 6.25 -15.72 -7.08
CA ASP A 263 6.82 -14.43 -7.45
C ASP A 263 8.32 -14.36 -7.14
N LEU A 264 8.74 -14.75 -5.93
CA LEU A 264 10.15 -14.77 -5.54
C LEU A 264 10.97 -15.75 -6.41
N SER A 265 10.39 -16.88 -6.83
CA SER A 265 11.08 -17.85 -7.66
C SER A 265 11.55 -17.30 -9.01
N GLN A 266 10.92 -16.23 -9.49
CA GLN A 266 11.26 -15.56 -10.74
C GLN A 266 12.61 -14.81 -10.66
N VAL A 267 13.04 -14.40 -9.46
CA VAL A 267 14.22 -13.56 -9.23
C VAL A 267 15.26 -14.18 -8.32
N CYS A 268 14.89 -15.22 -7.57
CA CYS A 268 15.77 -15.90 -6.63
C CYS A 268 16.50 -17.09 -7.24
N GLU A 269 17.62 -17.46 -6.63
CA GLU A 269 18.34 -18.71 -6.93
C GLU A 269 17.43 -19.93 -6.68
N PRO A 270 17.41 -20.92 -7.58
CA PRO A 270 16.63 -22.13 -7.39
C PRO A 270 16.93 -22.82 -6.05
N GLY A 271 15.88 -23.20 -5.33
CA GLY A 271 16.01 -23.91 -4.04
C GLY A 271 16.28 -23.00 -2.83
N THR A 272 16.37 -21.66 -3.01
CA THR A 272 16.59 -20.70 -1.90
C THR A 272 15.32 -20.06 -1.39
N VAL A 273 14.19 -20.17 -2.12
CA VAL A 273 12.90 -19.62 -1.66
C VAL A 273 12.36 -20.47 -0.53
N GLU A 274 12.21 -19.88 0.64
CA GLU A 274 11.76 -20.54 1.87
C GLU A 274 10.70 -19.72 2.59
N VAL A 275 9.98 -20.39 3.50
CA VAL A 275 8.97 -19.79 4.39
C VAL A 275 9.43 -20.03 5.84
N PRO A 276 10.35 -19.18 6.37
CA PRO A 276 10.91 -19.39 7.70
C PRO A 276 9.90 -19.22 8.82
N ARG A 277 8.83 -18.46 8.56
CA ARG A 277 7.72 -18.23 9.49
C ARG A 277 6.41 -18.32 8.73
N LEU A 278 5.60 -19.31 9.07
CA LEU A 278 4.32 -19.57 8.43
C LEU A 278 3.18 -19.31 9.43
N MET A 279 2.31 -18.34 9.11
CA MET A 279 1.09 -18.06 9.88
C MET A 279 1.37 -17.78 11.36
N GLU A 280 2.37 -16.95 11.66
CA GLU A 280 2.62 -16.48 13.02
C GLU A 280 1.68 -15.33 13.38
N VAL A 281 1.22 -15.30 14.63
CA VAL A 281 0.45 -14.18 15.16
C VAL A 281 1.40 -13.13 15.71
N GLU A 282 1.45 -11.98 15.07
CA GLU A 282 2.14 -10.80 15.56
C GLU A 282 1.13 -9.87 16.26
N SER A 283 1.45 -9.47 17.51
CA SER A 283 0.60 -8.61 18.33
C SER A 283 1.12 -7.18 18.31
N TYR A 284 0.25 -6.24 17.94
CA TYR A 284 0.51 -4.80 17.96
C TYR A 284 -0.33 -4.12 19.03
N ALA A 285 -0.16 -2.82 19.22
CA ALA A 285 -0.88 -2.08 20.26
C ALA A 285 -2.40 -2.19 20.12
N SER A 286 -2.92 -2.28 18.91
CA SER A 286 -4.35 -2.22 18.61
C SER A 286 -4.93 -3.47 17.99
N VAL A 287 -4.11 -4.37 17.46
CA VAL A 287 -4.54 -5.56 16.71
C VAL A 287 -3.58 -6.73 16.88
N HIS A 288 -4.09 -7.94 16.65
CA HIS A 288 -3.29 -9.12 16.29
C HIS A 288 -3.38 -9.33 14.78
N GLN A 289 -2.31 -9.78 14.15
CA GLN A 289 -2.23 -10.06 12.72
C GLN A 289 -1.63 -11.43 12.46
N LEU A 290 -2.18 -12.16 11.47
CA LEU A 290 -1.62 -13.41 11.01
C LEU A 290 -0.66 -13.14 9.86
N VAL A 291 0.62 -13.35 10.11
CA VAL A 291 1.73 -12.94 9.24
C VAL A 291 2.50 -14.17 8.76
N THR A 292 2.87 -14.19 7.51
CA THR A 292 3.83 -15.16 6.96
C THR A 292 5.06 -14.41 6.47
N THR A 293 6.24 -15.01 6.62
CA THR A 293 7.48 -14.48 6.05
C THR A 293 7.91 -15.40 4.92
N VAL A 294 8.09 -14.84 3.73
CA VAL A 294 8.66 -15.54 2.57
C VAL A 294 9.95 -14.83 2.18
N ARG A 295 11.05 -15.56 2.00
CA ARG A 295 12.33 -14.99 1.60
C ARG A 295 13.08 -15.88 0.61
N GLY A 296 14.07 -15.28 -0.08
CA GLY A 296 14.94 -15.99 -0.99
C GLY A 296 16.21 -15.19 -1.28
N ARG A 297 17.23 -15.86 -1.80
CA ARG A 297 18.46 -15.22 -2.26
C ARG A 297 18.29 -14.80 -3.72
N LEU A 298 18.55 -13.52 -4.02
CA LEU A 298 18.52 -13.04 -5.41
C LEU A 298 19.60 -13.72 -6.25
N ARG A 299 19.27 -13.99 -7.51
CA ARG A 299 20.26 -14.51 -8.47
C ARG A 299 21.35 -13.48 -8.72
N PRO A 300 22.60 -13.91 -9.01
CA PRO A 300 23.66 -13.01 -9.42
C PRO A 300 23.22 -12.11 -10.59
N GLY A 301 23.48 -10.82 -10.47
CA GLY A 301 23.12 -9.83 -11.49
C GLY A 301 21.70 -9.28 -11.41
N VAL A 302 20.82 -9.82 -10.57
CA VAL A 302 19.49 -9.26 -10.31
C VAL A 302 19.62 -8.12 -9.31
N THR A 303 19.22 -6.91 -9.72
CA THR A 303 19.21 -5.72 -8.85
C THR A 303 17.97 -5.69 -7.97
N ALA A 304 17.98 -4.82 -6.95
CA ALA A 304 16.78 -4.61 -6.13
C ALA A 304 15.61 -4.10 -6.98
N LEU A 305 15.86 -3.25 -7.98
CA LEU A 305 14.83 -2.76 -8.90
C LEU A 305 14.23 -3.90 -9.74
N ASP A 306 15.05 -4.84 -10.24
CA ASP A 306 14.56 -6.01 -10.99
C ASP A 306 13.64 -6.86 -10.15
N ALA A 307 14.03 -7.09 -8.89
CA ALA A 307 13.23 -7.87 -7.95
C ALA A 307 11.90 -7.17 -7.62
N VAL A 308 11.94 -5.86 -7.32
CA VAL A 308 10.73 -5.06 -7.07
C VAL A 308 9.82 -5.09 -8.30
N HIS A 309 10.35 -4.90 -9.51
CA HIS A 309 9.58 -4.94 -10.75
C HIS A 309 8.89 -6.30 -10.97
N ALA A 310 9.60 -7.40 -10.76
CA ALA A 310 9.05 -8.74 -10.97
C ALA A 310 7.88 -9.08 -10.02
N LEU A 311 7.95 -8.62 -8.78
CA LEU A 311 6.92 -8.83 -7.77
C LEU A 311 5.72 -7.88 -7.91
N PHE A 312 5.89 -6.77 -8.64
CA PHE A 312 4.92 -5.67 -8.68
C PHE A 312 3.68 -6.01 -9.55
N PRO A 313 2.47 -5.58 -9.11
CA PRO A 313 2.14 -5.07 -7.78
C PRO A 313 2.05 -6.20 -6.72
N ALA A 314 1.89 -5.81 -5.44
CA ALA A 314 1.86 -6.77 -4.33
C ALA A 314 0.81 -7.86 -4.53
N GLY A 315 1.21 -9.13 -4.36
CA GLY A 315 0.31 -10.28 -4.51
C GLY A 315 -0.89 -10.22 -3.56
N SER A 316 -0.69 -9.76 -2.32
CA SER A 316 -1.75 -9.56 -1.32
C SER A 316 -2.81 -8.53 -1.74
N MET A 317 -2.49 -7.67 -2.71
CA MET A 317 -3.39 -6.64 -3.23
C MET A 317 -4.01 -7.00 -4.58
N THR A 318 -3.67 -8.15 -5.13
CA THR A 318 -4.20 -8.66 -6.39
C THR A 318 -5.03 -9.94 -6.15
N GLY A 319 -4.42 -11.07 -6.18
CA GLY A 319 -4.99 -12.39 -5.96
C GLY A 319 -4.27 -13.44 -6.79
N ALA A 320 -4.81 -14.63 -6.83
CA ALA A 320 -4.17 -15.79 -7.43
C ALA A 320 -5.07 -16.50 -8.46
N PRO A 321 -4.62 -16.73 -9.70
CA PRO A 321 -3.38 -16.29 -10.35
C PRO A 321 -3.33 -14.79 -10.63
N LYS A 322 -2.15 -14.14 -10.41
CA LYS A 322 -2.03 -12.66 -10.41
C LYS A 322 -2.62 -12.01 -11.67
N LEU A 323 -2.15 -12.37 -12.85
CA LEU A 323 -2.56 -11.72 -14.10
C LEU A 323 -4.08 -11.83 -14.34
N ARG A 324 -4.62 -13.03 -14.24
CA ARG A 324 -6.06 -13.27 -14.45
C ARG A 324 -6.92 -12.51 -13.43
N THR A 325 -6.48 -12.49 -12.18
CA THR A 325 -7.19 -11.74 -11.14
C THR A 325 -7.11 -10.23 -11.37
N MET A 326 -5.98 -9.71 -11.85
CA MET A 326 -5.87 -8.29 -12.20
C MET A 326 -6.81 -7.89 -13.35
N GLU A 327 -7.06 -8.76 -14.34
CA GLU A 327 -8.07 -8.53 -15.40
C GLU A 327 -9.49 -8.41 -14.81
N ILE A 328 -9.82 -9.26 -13.85
CA ILE A 328 -11.11 -9.24 -13.16
C ILE A 328 -11.26 -7.94 -12.35
N ILE A 329 -10.25 -7.60 -11.57
CA ILE A 329 -10.20 -6.39 -10.75
C ILE A 329 -10.36 -5.14 -11.62
N ASP A 330 -9.56 -5.01 -12.68
CA ASP A 330 -9.58 -3.83 -13.55
C ASP A 330 -10.96 -3.62 -14.17
N ARG A 331 -11.59 -4.69 -14.65
CA ARG A 331 -12.95 -4.64 -15.20
C ARG A 331 -14.00 -4.20 -14.17
N LEU A 332 -13.93 -4.69 -12.95
CA LEU A 332 -14.96 -4.43 -11.92
C LEU A 332 -14.77 -3.05 -11.26
N GLU A 333 -13.53 -2.69 -10.94
CA GLU A 333 -13.24 -1.48 -10.16
C GLU A 333 -13.28 -0.18 -11.01
N GLN A 334 -13.37 -0.27 -12.35
CA GLN A 334 -13.57 0.90 -13.22
C GLN A 334 -14.98 1.51 -13.14
N ALA A 335 -15.95 0.78 -12.60
CA ALA A 335 -17.29 1.32 -12.44
C ALA A 335 -17.27 2.60 -11.55
N PRO A 336 -17.97 3.68 -11.95
CA PRO A 336 -17.97 4.95 -11.20
C PRO A 336 -18.31 4.80 -9.71
N ALA A 337 -19.14 3.81 -9.38
CA ALA A 337 -19.51 3.48 -8.00
C ALA A 337 -18.30 3.10 -7.12
N PHE A 338 -17.20 2.62 -7.71
CA PHE A 338 -15.99 2.23 -6.98
C PHE A 338 -15.00 3.39 -6.75
N GLY A 339 -15.34 4.61 -7.18
CA GLY A 339 -14.54 5.82 -6.93
C GLY A 339 -13.29 5.92 -7.81
N GLY A 340 -13.26 5.21 -8.96
CA GLY A 340 -12.20 5.31 -9.96
C GLY A 340 -11.05 4.31 -9.80
N PRO A 341 -9.99 4.47 -10.60
CA PRO A 341 -8.81 3.60 -10.60
C PRO A 341 -8.09 3.56 -9.25
N ARG A 342 -7.27 2.53 -9.02
CA ARG A 342 -6.49 2.39 -7.79
C ARG A 342 -5.47 3.52 -7.57
N GLY A 343 -4.87 4.05 -8.64
CA GLY A 343 -3.86 5.09 -8.58
C GLY A 343 -2.67 4.69 -7.69
N VAL A 344 -2.41 5.47 -6.65
CA VAL A 344 -1.32 5.19 -5.68
C VAL A 344 -1.64 4.00 -4.77
N TYR A 345 -2.92 3.77 -4.46
CA TYR A 345 -3.36 2.65 -3.62
C TYR A 345 -2.97 1.29 -4.22
N ALA A 346 -2.59 0.35 -3.37
CA ALA A 346 -2.09 -0.98 -3.74
C ALA A 346 -0.74 -0.99 -4.47
N GLY A 347 -0.06 0.16 -4.56
CA GLY A 347 1.32 0.27 -5.00
C GLY A 347 2.33 0.00 -3.87
N ALA A 348 3.56 0.47 -4.05
CA ALA A 348 4.63 0.35 -3.06
C ALA A 348 5.25 1.70 -2.75
N PHE A 349 5.68 1.95 -1.51
CA PHE A 349 6.37 3.17 -1.14
C PHE A 349 7.47 2.90 -0.12
N GLY A 350 8.50 3.73 -0.13
CA GLY A 350 9.65 3.61 0.76
C GLY A 350 10.95 4.02 0.08
N ARG A 351 12.01 3.26 0.32
CA ARG A 351 13.36 3.51 -0.17
C ARG A 351 13.82 2.41 -1.12
N LEU A 352 14.48 2.79 -2.20
CA LEU A 352 15.05 1.90 -3.20
C LEU A 352 16.39 2.44 -3.68
N SER A 353 17.43 1.63 -3.63
CA SER A 353 18.72 1.84 -4.27
C SER A 353 18.98 0.72 -5.27
N ARG A 354 20.16 0.69 -5.88
CA ARG A 354 20.53 -0.37 -6.82
C ARG A 354 20.43 -1.76 -6.19
N ASP A 355 20.95 -1.90 -4.95
CA ASP A 355 21.15 -3.21 -4.32
C ASP A 355 20.27 -3.42 -3.08
N GLU A 356 19.58 -2.38 -2.62
CA GLU A 356 18.74 -2.43 -1.43
C GLU A 356 17.34 -1.86 -1.69
N ALA A 357 16.35 -2.40 -1.01
CA ALA A 357 15.00 -1.86 -0.94
C ALA A 357 14.42 -2.05 0.46
N ASP A 358 13.62 -1.08 0.90
CA ASP A 358 12.74 -1.20 2.06
C ASP A 358 11.43 -0.52 1.70
N LEU A 359 10.45 -1.33 1.32
CA LEU A 359 9.19 -0.88 0.73
C LEU A 359 7.99 -1.48 1.45
N GLY A 360 7.02 -0.63 1.78
CA GLY A 360 5.70 -1.02 2.26
C GLY A 360 4.66 -1.02 1.14
N VAL A 361 3.60 -1.79 1.30
CA VAL A 361 2.43 -1.73 0.43
C VAL A 361 1.65 -0.44 0.71
N VAL A 362 1.18 0.25 -0.32
CA VAL A 362 0.34 1.45 -0.13
C VAL A 362 -1.09 1.04 0.20
N ILE A 363 -1.30 0.72 1.46
CA ILE A 363 -2.60 0.48 2.10
C ILE A 363 -2.69 1.29 3.39
N ARG A 364 -3.88 1.45 3.93
CA ARG A 364 -4.08 2.31 5.12
C ARG A 364 -3.45 3.68 4.93
N SER A 365 -3.59 4.22 3.73
CA SER A 365 -2.92 5.43 3.27
C SER A 365 -3.93 6.40 2.67
N LEU A 366 -3.59 7.69 2.77
CA LEU A 366 -4.34 8.82 2.26
C LEU A 366 -3.50 9.53 1.20
N THR A 367 -4.09 9.85 0.06
CA THR A 367 -3.46 10.65 -1.00
C THR A 367 -4.26 11.90 -1.27
N SER A 368 -3.59 12.99 -1.64
CA SER A 368 -4.25 14.26 -1.94
C SER A 368 -3.48 15.03 -3.03
N PRO A 369 -4.17 15.66 -4.00
CA PRO A 369 -3.56 16.56 -4.97
C PRO A 369 -3.38 17.99 -4.43
N ASP A 370 -4.05 18.36 -3.33
CA ASP A 370 -4.17 19.74 -2.86
C ASP A 370 -3.96 19.90 -1.34
N GLY A 371 -3.78 18.80 -0.60
CA GLY A 371 -3.67 18.77 0.86
C GLY A 371 -5.00 18.99 1.60
N ARG A 372 -6.14 18.99 0.89
CA ARG A 372 -7.49 19.21 1.43
C ARG A 372 -8.48 18.13 1.04
N THR A 373 -8.46 17.73 -0.22
CA THR A 373 -9.24 16.62 -0.76
C THR A 373 -8.41 15.35 -0.66
N TRP A 374 -8.88 14.36 0.11
CA TRP A 374 -8.15 13.15 0.39
C TRP A 374 -8.88 11.92 -0.14
N THR A 375 -8.15 11.07 -0.81
CA THR A 375 -8.63 9.79 -1.31
C THR A 375 -7.92 8.66 -0.56
N LEU A 376 -8.68 7.62 -0.19
CA LEU A 376 -8.17 6.38 0.37
C LEU A 376 -8.77 5.18 -0.37
N GLY A 377 -8.00 4.11 -0.46
CA GLY A 377 -8.50 2.81 -0.92
C GLY A 377 -8.77 1.87 0.26
N THR A 378 -9.83 1.07 0.13
CA THR A 378 -10.17 0.00 1.07
C THR A 378 -10.77 -1.18 0.33
N GLY A 379 -10.68 -2.37 0.92
CA GLY A 379 -11.17 -3.60 0.31
C GLY A 379 -10.77 -4.85 1.11
N GLY A 380 -11.09 -6.01 0.56
CA GLY A 380 -10.80 -7.31 1.16
C GLY A 380 -10.56 -8.40 0.12
N GLY A 381 -9.93 -9.49 0.55
CA GLY A 381 -9.73 -10.69 -0.25
C GLY A 381 -10.99 -11.52 -0.26
N VAL A 382 -11.62 -11.65 -1.42
CA VAL A 382 -12.83 -12.47 -1.62
C VAL A 382 -12.41 -13.86 -2.07
N THR A 383 -12.90 -14.87 -1.37
CA THR A 383 -12.72 -16.30 -1.66
C THR A 383 -14.09 -16.98 -1.85
N VAL A 384 -14.12 -18.25 -2.24
CA VAL A 384 -15.37 -19.02 -2.36
C VAL A 384 -16.14 -19.13 -1.04
N HIS A 385 -15.51 -18.87 0.09
CA HIS A 385 -16.13 -18.96 1.43
C HIS A 385 -16.53 -17.60 2.01
N SER A 386 -16.28 -16.51 1.27
CA SER A 386 -16.62 -15.16 1.71
C SER A 386 -18.11 -14.88 1.62
N SER A 387 -18.66 -14.12 2.58
CA SER A 387 -20.00 -13.53 2.49
C SER A 387 -19.91 -12.03 2.20
N VAL A 388 -20.85 -11.52 1.41
CA VAL A 388 -20.82 -10.13 0.93
C VAL A 388 -20.91 -9.13 2.08
N GLU A 389 -21.73 -9.41 3.09
CA GLU A 389 -21.91 -8.54 4.26
C GLU A 389 -20.64 -8.50 5.13
N GLU A 390 -20.04 -9.66 5.43
CA GLU A 390 -18.82 -9.73 6.24
C GLU A 390 -17.66 -9.02 5.56
N GLU A 391 -17.44 -9.25 4.26
CA GLU A 391 -16.38 -8.57 3.51
C GLU A 391 -16.62 -7.07 3.46
N TYR A 392 -17.84 -6.61 3.22
CA TYR A 392 -18.16 -5.19 3.20
C TYR A 392 -17.91 -4.53 4.57
N VAL A 393 -18.37 -5.15 5.66
CA VAL A 393 -18.11 -4.67 7.03
C VAL A 393 -16.61 -4.58 7.31
N GLU A 394 -15.84 -5.57 6.88
CA GLU A 394 -14.38 -5.57 7.04
C GLU A 394 -13.72 -4.40 6.29
N THR A 395 -14.16 -4.10 5.05
CA THR A 395 -13.64 -2.96 4.29
C THR A 395 -13.87 -1.63 5.02
N ARG A 396 -15.04 -1.45 5.62
CA ARG A 396 -15.38 -0.24 6.40
C ARG A 396 -14.55 -0.13 7.67
N TRP A 397 -14.37 -1.24 8.37
CA TRP A 397 -13.51 -1.28 9.56
C TRP A 397 -12.06 -0.88 9.22
N LYS A 398 -11.55 -1.36 8.09
CA LYS A 398 -10.21 -0.98 7.59
C LYS A 398 -10.09 0.50 7.27
N ALA A 399 -11.14 1.14 6.76
CA ALA A 399 -11.17 2.58 6.43
C ALA A 399 -11.38 3.49 7.64
N ALA A 400 -12.04 3.00 8.69
CA ALA A 400 -12.56 3.83 9.78
C ALA A 400 -11.51 4.72 10.45
N ARG A 401 -10.28 4.21 10.68
CA ARG A 401 -9.20 4.99 11.31
C ARG A 401 -8.71 6.15 10.45
N LEU A 402 -8.63 5.93 9.14
CA LEU A 402 -8.24 6.97 8.19
C LEU A 402 -9.31 8.05 8.10
N LEU A 403 -10.58 7.63 8.04
CA LEU A 403 -11.72 8.54 8.03
C LEU A 403 -11.77 9.38 9.32
N ASN A 404 -11.55 8.77 10.48
CA ASN A 404 -11.50 9.49 11.75
C ASN A 404 -10.33 10.49 11.82
N ALA A 405 -9.19 10.19 11.20
CA ALA A 405 -8.07 11.13 11.14
C ALA A 405 -8.36 12.37 10.30
N LEU A 406 -9.33 12.30 9.36
CA LEU A 406 -9.78 13.43 8.56
C LEU A 406 -10.83 14.29 9.28
N ASN A 407 -11.51 13.77 10.28
CA ASN A 407 -12.51 14.50 11.04
C ASN A 407 -11.83 15.48 12.02
N PRO A 408 -12.40 16.72 12.20
CA PRO A 408 -11.87 17.71 13.12
C PRO A 408 -11.96 17.29 14.58
#